data_877ebe0c7baafb88f6bf248b2c4a986f
#
_entry.id   877ebe0c7baafb88f6bf248b2c4a986f
#
_cell.length_a   1.000
_cell.length_b   1.000
_cell.length_c   1.000
_cell.angle_alpha   90.00
_cell.angle_beta   90.00
_cell.angle_gamma   90.00
#
_symmetry.space_group_name_H-M   'P 1'
#
loop_
_entity.id
_entity.type
_entity.pdbx_description
1 polymer ?
#
loop_
_entity_poly.entity_id
_entity_poly.type
_entity_poly.pdbx_seq_one_letter_code
_entity_poly.pdbx_strand_id
1 'polypeptide(L)'
;MDSELKKLHIDRSQRRSGQPSKWAVSWIVVGVLLFAGAGAWRLLSGKLDNAPVVEIERVRSISASSAPDGIVLNATGYIVAAHRIEVAAKVIGKVNWIGVDKGDRVKEGQVLVRLEDDEYQAQLQQAKGQLASLQARLDEALHGSRPEEIAQAQANLDSAKADLDDAKVSLERAKQLIRENLTPKQSLDDAQSRYDGAVHKVNSLQKAYELVKLGPRHEEIDSLRGQVEQAKGSLAYAETTLANTIIRAPVSGTILERAVEKGEFVTTSFVGDRGAKGYVVSLADLNDLEVELDISQNDFAKLHSRQHGVVSTDAFPDRKYEGFIKEISPEANRQKATVQIKVKVVKPDEYLRPEMNASVSFLSERPATSVSNKPAKPVILVPASAVRDGVVFVLLDGKAIRRAVKTGAASGATVRVEDGLIGGEDLILAPPANLKDGGRVRQKDKA
;
A
#
# COMPACT_ATOMS: atom_id res chain seq x y z
N MET A 1 -50.24 -40.11 -46.63
CA MET A 1 -49.97 -40.15 -48.06
C MET A 1 -49.29 -41.45 -48.37
N ASP A 2 -50.15 -42.40 -48.53
CA ASP A 2 -49.86 -43.72 -49.06
C ASP A 2 -49.68 -43.65 -50.57
N SER A 3 -48.69 -44.33 -51.05
CA SER A 3 -48.57 -44.75 -52.46
C SER A 3 -47.12 -44.60 -52.92
N GLU A 4 -46.32 -45.63 -52.71
CA GLU A 4 -45.16 -46.02 -53.58
C GLU A 4 -44.52 -47.35 -53.13
N LEU A 5 -45.24 -48.23 -52.41
CA LEU A 5 -44.74 -49.56 -52.06
C LEU A 5 -45.52 -50.68 -52.74
N LYS A 6 -45.66 -50.63 -54.06
CA LYS A 6 -46.26 -51.75 -54.85
C LYS A 6 -45.61 -51.75 -56.21
N LYS A 7 -44.39 -52.28 -56.32
CA LYS A 7 -43.85 -52.85 -57.58
C LYS A 7 -42.46 -53.47 -57.33
N LEU A 8 -42.40 -54.62 -56.76
CA LEU A 8 -41.30 -55.55 -56.96
C LEU A 8 -41.83 -56.97 -56.84
N HIS A 9 -42.21 -57.43 -57.96
CA HIS A 9 -42.61 -58.82 -58.18
C HIS A 9 -41.39 -59.59 -58.66
N ILE A 10 -40.83 -60.49 -57.87
CA ILE A 10 -39.72 -61.36 -58.26
C ILE A 10 -40.29 -62.65 -58.69
N ASP A 11 -40.08 -62.95 -59.95
CA ASP A 11 -40.49 -64.17 -60.62
C ASP A 11 -39.57 -65.40 -60.28
N ARG A 12 -40.15 -66.47 -59.82
CA ARG A 12 -39.52 -67.78 -59.52
C ARG A 12 -39.83 -68.74 -60.62
N SER A 13 -38.93 -68.96 -61.51
CA SER A 13 -38.84 -70.25 -62.21
C SER A 13 -37.56 -70.35 -63.02
N GLN A 14 -36.64 -71.25 -62.69
CA GLN A 14 -36.35 -72.42 -63.51
C GLN A 14 -35.24 -73.27 -62.90
N ARG A 15 -35.66 -74.48 -62.49
CA ARG A 15 -34.73 -75.57 -62.22
C ARG A 15 -34.22 -76.07 -63.54
N ARG A 16 -32.86 -76.23 -63.67
CA ARG A 16 -32.31 -77.24 -64.57
C ARG A 16 -31.36 -78.18 -63.81
N SER A 17 -31.68 -79.47 -63.80
CA SER A 17 -30.91 -80.58 -63.32
C SER A 17 -29.73 -80.83 -64.28
N GLY A 18 -28.54 -80.89 -63.76
CA GLY A 18 -27.33 -81.31 -64.49
C GLY A 18 -26.58 -82.37 -63.60
N GLN A 19 -26.47 -83.55 -64.05
CA GLN A 19 -25.74 -84.66 -63.39
C GLN A 19 -24.26 -84.35 -63.15
N PRO A 20 -23.66 -84.74 -61.99
CA PRO A 20 -22.26 -84.48 -61.67
C PRO A 20 -21.34 -85.45 -62.49
N SER A 21 -20.41 -84.79 -63.19
CA SER A 21 -19.35 -85.49 -63.88
C SER A 21 -18.36 -86.10 -62.87
N LYS A 22 -17.96 -87.35 -63.10
CA LYS A 22 -17.03 -88.14 -62.21
C LYS A 22 -15.70 -87.38 -61.94
N TRP A 23 -15.37 -86.39 -62.67
CA TRP A 23 -14.16 -85.55 -62.51
C TRP A 23 -14.33 -84.52 -61.35
N ALA A 24 -15.53 -84.02 -61.10
CA ALA A 24 -15.82 -83.13 -60.01
C ALA A 24 -15.67 -83.75 -58.62
N VAL A 25 -15.98 -85.05 -58.50
CA VAL A 25 -15.82 -85.80 -57.25
C VAL A 25 -14.34 -85.98 -56.89
N SER A 26 -13.46 -86.18 -57.87
CA SER A 26 -12.02 -86.27 -57.63
C SER A 26 -11.41 -84.99 -57.08
N TRP A 27 -11.86 -83.82 -57.54
CA TRP A 27 -11.39 -82.48 -57.03
C TRP A 27 -11.94 -82.18 -55.66
N ILE A 28 -13.13 -82.64 -55.30
CA ILE A 28 -13.72 -82.46 -53.96
C ILE A 28 -12.92 -83.26 -52.92
N VAL A 29 -12.51 -84.51 -53.28
CA VAL A 29 -11.71 -85.39 -52.40
C VAL A 29 -10.33 -84.78 -52.15
N VAL A 30 -9.66 -84.18 -53.19
CA VAL A 30 -8.40 -83.52 -53.04
C VAL A 30 -8.54 -82.20 -52.20
N GLY A 31 -9.65 -81.50 -52.40
CA GLY A 31 -9.95 -80.32 -51.61
C GLY A 31 -10.18 -80.59 -50.12
N VAL A 32 -10.89 -81.72 -49.83
CA VAL A 32 -11.13 -82.10 -48.43
C VAL A 32 -9.82 -82.57 -47.76
N LEU A 33 -8.94 -83.25 -48.50
CA LEU A 33 -7.64 -83.70 -47.94
C LEU A 33 -6.70 -82.49 -47.69
N LEU A 34 -6.71 -81.48 -48.58
CA LEU A 34 -5.96 -80.25 -48.33
C LEU A 34 -6.53 -79.46 -47.16
N PHE A 35 -7.88 -79.43 -47.00
CA PHE A 35 -8.51 -78.74 -45.88
C PHE A 35 -8.26 -79.46 -44.56
N ALA A 36 -8.28 -80.82 -44.56
CA ALA A 36 -7.95 -81.63 -43.40
C ALA A 36 -6.44 -81.50 -43.04
N GLY A 37 -5.55 -81.41 -44.01
CA GLY A 37 -4.11 -81.16 -43.82
C GLY A 37 -3.86 -79.80 -43.24
N ALA A 38 -4.50 -78.74 -43.78
CA ALA A 38 -4.41 -77.38 -43.29
C ALA A 38 -5.01 -77.19 -41.89
N GLY A 39 -6.12 -77.89 -41.60
CA GLY A 39 -6.75 -77.96 -40.27
C GLY A 39 -5.87 -78.60 -39.22
N ALA A 40 -5.24 -79.74 -39.59
CA ALA A 40 -4.33 -80.46 -38.71
C ALA A 40 -3.06 -79.65 -38.45
N TRP A 41 -2.53 -78.94 -39.46
CA TRP A 41 -1.36 -78.03 -39.27
C TRP A 41 -1.71 -76.83 -38.38
N ARG A 42 -2.91 -76.24 -38.52
CA ARG A 42 -3.35 -75.14 -37.69
C ARG A 42 -3.62 -75.58 -36.23
N LEU A 43 -4.08 -76.82 -36.00
CA LEU A 43 -4.25 -77.37 -34.65
C LEU A 43 -2.90 -77.78 -34.00
N LEU A 44 -1.91 -78.24 -34.77
CA LEU A 44 -0.57 -78.51 -34.24
C LEU A 44 0.27 -77.25 -34.05
N SER A 45 0.16 -76.20 -34.89
CA SER A 45 0.84 -74.93 -34.71
C SER A 45 0.30 -74.08 -33.58
N GLY A 46 -0.98 -74.23 -33.18
CA GLY A 46 -1.59 -73.54 -32.05
C GLY A 46 -1.19 -74.08 -30.65
N LYS A 47 -0.46 -75.20 -30.59
CA LYS A 47 0.01 -75.76 -29.29
C LYS A 47 1.43 -75.37 -28.87
N LEU A 48 2.12 -74.47 -29.62
CA LEU A 48 3.52 -74.13 -29.36
C LEU A 48 3.74 -72.68 -28.85
N ASP A 49 2.66 -71.89 -28.61
CA ASP A 49 2.82 -70.49 -28.13
C ASP A 49 2.15 -70.34 -26.76
N ASN A 50 2.71 -70.98 -25.73
CA ASN A 50 2.34 -70.83 -24.34
C ASN A 50 3.16 -69.64 -23.70
N ALA A 51 3.32 -68.52 -24.41
CA ALA A 51 3.89 -67.37 -23.81
C ALA A 51 2.89 -66.71 -22.83
N PRO A 52 3.23 -66.52 -21.55
CA PRO A 52 2.34 -65.91 -20.61
C PRO A 52 2.00 -64.47 -21.04
N VAL A 53 0.70 -64.13 -20.93
CA VAL A 53 0.24 -62.75 -21.20
C VAL A 53 0.57 -61.90 -19.99
N VAL A 54 1.28 -60.80 -20.23
CA VAL A 54 1.74 -59.90 -19.17
C VAL A 54 1.23 -58.47 -19.44
N GLU A 55 0.93 -57.75 -18.39
CA GLU A 55 0.61 -56.35 -18.41
C GLU A 55 1.93 -55.56 -18.35
N ILE A 56 2.06 -54.54 -19.18
CA ILE A 56 3.27 -53.71 -19.22
C ILE A 56 2.92 -52.28 -18.91
N GLU A 57 3.85 -51.59 -18.22
CA GLU A 57 3.81 -50.15 -17.96
C GLU A 57 5.14 -49.52 -18.31
N ARG A 58 5.07 -48.45 -19.07
CA ARG A 58 6.25 -47.72 -19.49
C ARG A 58 6.76 -46.85 -18.36
N VAL A 59 7.97 -47.04 -17.94
CA VAL A 59 8.63 -46.29 -16.90
C VAL A 59 8.86 -44.84 -17.35
N ARG A 60 8.26 -43.93 -16.67
CA ARG A 60 8.56 -42.49 -16.85
C ARG A 60 9.73 -42.12 -15.94
N SER A 61 10.85 -41.72 -16.54
CA SER A 61 11.85 -41.00 -15.79
C SER A 61 11.28 -39.64 -15.44
N ILE A 62 10.98 -39.42 -14.20
CA ILE A 62 10.81 -38.04 -13.72
C ILE A 62 12.25 -37.54 -13.58
N SER A 63 12.74 -36.85 -14.62
CA SER A 63 13.84 -35.92 -14.37
C SER A 63 13.39 -35.15 -13.17
N ALA A 64 14.22 -35.05 -12.13
CA ALA A 64 14.06 -34.04 -11.12
C ALA A 64 14.20 -32.70 -11.88
N SER A 65 13.13 -32.37 -12.63
CA SER A 65 12.89 -31.08 -13.20
C SER A 65 12.93 -30.20 -11.96
N SER A 66 14.00 -29.49 -11.77
CA SER A 66 14.24 -28.46 -10.80
C SER A 66 12.89 -27.91 -10.33
N ALA A 67 12.39 -28.36 -9.19
CA ALA A 67 11.69 -27.44 -8.33
C ALA A 67 12.63 -26.23 -8.31
N PRO A 68 12.18 -25.01 -8.67
CA PRO A 68 13.05 -23.85 -8.66
C PRO A 68 13.75 -23.86 -7.31
N ASP A 69 15.08 -23.89 -7.34
CA ASP A 69 15.93 -24.12 -6.18
C ASP A 69 15.42 -23.29 -5.01
N GLY A 70 14.96 -23.99 -3.98
CA GLY A 70 14.82 -23.42 -2.66
C GLY A 70 13.55 -22.63 -2.36
N ILE A 71 12.40 -22.84 -3.03
CA ILE A 71 11.13 -22.26 -2.54
C ILE A 71 10.75 -22.93 -1.22
N VAL A 72 10.72 -22.12 -0.15
CA VAL A 72 10.35 -22.55 1.20
C VAL A 72 8.85 -22.46 1.43
N LEU A 73 8.24 -21.38 0.90
CA LEU A 73 6.83 -21.07 1.08
C LEU A 73 6.32 -20.22 -0.09
N ASN A 74 5.11 -20.49 -0.53
CA ASN A 74 4.33 -19.62 -1.39
C ASN A 74 3.19 -19.02 -0.57
N ALA A 75 3.05 -17.71 -0.65
CA ALA A 75 1.98 -16.97 0.00
C ALA A 75 1.33 -15.98 -0.97
N THR A 76 0.04 -15.75 -0.81
CA THR A 76 -0.73 -14.80 -1.61
C THR A 76 -1.17 -13.62 -0.75
N GLY A 77 -1.27 -12.46 -1.36
CA GLY A 77 -1.71 -11.24 -0.73
C GLY A 77 -1.98 -10.13 -1.73
N TYR A 78 -1.86 -8.89 -1.28
CA TYR A 78 -2.17 -7.72 -2.10
C TYR A 78 -0.97 -6.77 -2.17
N ILE A 79 -0.81 -6.13 -3.31
CA ILE A 79 0.14 -5.04 -3.47
C ILE A 79 -0.46 -3.81 -2.76
N VAL A 80 0.31 -3.19 -1.90
CA VAL A 80 -0.04 -1.94 -1.24
C VAL A 80 1.06 -0.90 -1.47
N ALA A 81 0.70 0.37 -1.46
CA ALA A 81 1.72 1.41 -1.40
C ALA A 81 2.31 1.45 0.01
N ALA A 82 3.64 1.50 0.13
CA ALA A 82 4.33 1.55 1.42
C ALA A 82 3.84 2.73 2.28
N HIS A 83 3.53 3.85 1.62
CA HIS A 83 3.02 5.06 2.26
C HIS A 83 1.81 5.57 1.47
N ARG A 84 0.63 5.31 2.00
CA ARG A 84 -0.62 5.91 1.53
C ARG A 84 -0.95 7.10 2.42
N ILE A 85 -1.09 8.28 1.84
CA ILE A 85 -1.36 9.52 2.55
C ILE A 85 -2.75 10.02 2.16
N GLU A 86 -3.60 10.18 3.16
CA GLU A 86 -4.92 10.78 3.02
C GLU A 86 -4.83 12.25 3.39
N VAL A 87 -4.97 13.13 2.41
CA VAL A 87 -4.90 14.57 2.58
C VAL A 87 -6.28 15.08 2.98
N ALA A 88 -6.39 15.55 4.22
CA ALA A 88 -7.62 16.12 4.77
C ALA A 88 -7.61 17.66 4.68
N ALA A 89 -8.79 18.25 4.74
CA ALA A 89 -8.94 19.69 4.91
C ALA A 89 -8.63 20.08 6.36
N LYS A 90 -7.88 21.15 6.56
CA LYS A 90 -7.59 21.73 7.89
C LYS A 90 -8.64 22.77 8.32
N VAL A 91 -9.44 23.23 7.37
CA VAL A 91 -10.53 24.20 7.58
C VAL A 91 -11.79 23.69 6.88
N ILE A 92 -12.91 24.17 7.34
CA ILE A 92 -14.21 23.84 6.80
C ILE A 92 -14.50 24.77 5.61
N GLY A 93 -15.08 24.23 4.53
CA GLY A 93 -15.45 25.07 3.40
C GLY A 93 -16.00 24.28 2.23
N LYS A 94 -16.58 24.99 1.27
CA LYS A 94 -17.05 24.41 0.03
C LYS A 94 -15.93 24.37 -0.99
N VAL A 95 -15.85 23.26 -1.74
CA VAL A 95 -14.84 23.09 -2.78
C VAL A 95 -15.16 24.01 -3.97
N ASN A 96 -14.29 24.98 -4.22
CA ASN A 96 -14.40 25.91 -5.34
C ASN A 96 -13.70 25.37 -6.60
N TRP A 97 -12.52 24.77 -6.44
CA TRP A 97 -11.72 24.31 -7.55
C TRP A 97 -10.93 23.05 -7.17
N ILE A 98 -10.81 22.13 -8.15
CA ILE A 98 -10.00 20.91 -8.05
C ILE A 98 -9.06 20.88 -9.26
N GLY A 99 -7.77 20.68 -9.02
CA GLY A 99 -6.73 20.70 -10.04
C GLY A 99 -6.11 19.35 -10.34
N VAL A 100 -6.69 18.25 -9.81
CA VAL A 100 -6.16 16.89 -9.96
C VAL A 100 -7.28 15.88 -10.11
N ASP A 101 -6.99 14.84 -10.88
CA ASP A 101 -7.85 13.68 -11.04
C ASP A 101 -7.13 12.39 -10.61
N LYS A 102 -7.91 11.31 -10.49
CA LYS A 102 -7.38 9.99 -10.17
C LYS A 102 -6.38 9.54 -11.24
N GLY A 103 -5.17 9.17 -10.81
CA GLY A 103 -4.07 8.75 -11.68
C GLY A 103 -3.05 9.84 -11.97
N ASP A 104 -3.33 11.11 -11.64
CA ASP A 104 -2.39 12.21 -11.86
C ASP A 104 -1.16 12.10 -10.96
N ARG A 105 0.00 12.44 -11.52
CA ARG A 105 1.25 12.60 -10.78
C ARG A 105 1.36 14.01 -10.25
N VAL A 106 1.57 14.16 -8.96
CA VAL A 106 1.70 15.44 -8.28
C VAL A 106 3.06 15.58 -7.61
N LYS A 107 3.53 16.83 -7.50
CA LYS A 107 4.74 17.18 -6.78
C LYS A 107 4.38 17.72 -5.39
N GLU A 108 5.30 17.58 -4.44
CA GLU A 108 5.18 18.21 -3.13
C GLU A 108 4.91 19.71 -3.26
N GLY A 109 3.97 20.25 -2.47
CA GLY A 109 3.54 21.64 -2.51
C GLY A 109 2.56 22.00 -3.64
N GLN A 110 2.31 21.10 -4.62
CA GLN A 110 1.34 21.33 -5.68
C GLN A 110 -0.07 21.51 -5.12
N VAL A 111 -0.81 22.50 -5.63
CA VAL A 111 -2.19 22.74 -5.24
C VAL A 111 -3.08 21.64 -5.77
N LEU A 112 -3.80 20.98 -4.88
CA LEU A 112 -4.74 19.90 -5.20
C LEU A 112 -6.16 20.43 -5.28
N VAL A 113 -6.59 21.17 -4.25
CA VAL A 113 -7.95 21.68 -4.11
C VAL A 113 -7.91 23.07 -3.51
N ARG A 114 -8.86 23.93 -3.91
CA ARG A 114 -9.11 25.24 -3.29
C ARG A 114 -10.54 25.25 -2.76
N LEU A 115 -10.68 25.67 -1.54
CA LEU A 115 -11.97 25.96 -0.92
C LEU A 115 -12.41 27.38 -1.21
N GLU A 116 -13.68 27.70 -1.05
CA GLU A 116 -14.19 29.07 -1.00
C GLU A 116 -13.52 29.79 0.16
N ASP A 117 -12.92 30.96 -0.08
CA ASP A 117 -12.07 31.66 0.88
C ASP A 117 -12.58 33.07 1.26
N ASP A 118 -13.74 33.49 0.74
CA ASP A 118 -14.31 34.83 0.94
C ASP A 118 -14.46 35.17 2.45
N GLU A 119 -14.96 34.22 3.25
CA GLU A 119 -15.13 34.41 4.68
C GLU A 119 -13.78 34.55 5.41
N TYR A 120 -12.79 33.73 5.02
CA TYR A 120 -11.45 33.77 5.59
C TYR A 120 -10.69 35.04 5.20
N GLN A 121 -10.91 35.57 3.98
CA GLN A 121 -10.40 36.86 3.55
C GLN A 121 -11.01 38.01 4.38
N ALA A 122 -12.32 37.96 4.64
CA ALA A 122 -12.97 38.95 5.49
C ALA A 122 -12.43 38.92 6.95
N GLN A 123 -12.22 37.73 7.53
CA GLN A 123 -11.61 37.57 8.85
C GLN A 123 -10.19 38.11 8.87
N LEU A 124 -9.38 37.85 7.84
CA LEU A 124 -8.03 38.40 7.70
C LEU A 124 -8.06 39.92 7.67
N GLN A 125 -8.96 40.53 6.88
CA GLN A 125 -9.08 41.99 6.79
C GLN A 125 -9.51 42.61 8.14
N GLN A 126 -10.41 41.94 8.86
CA GLN A 126 -10.80 42.37 10.21
C GLN A 126 -9.62 42.35 11.18
N ALA A 127 -8.82 41.26 11.20
CA ALA A 127 -7.64 41.14 12.06
C ALA A 127 -6.58 42.21 11.71
N LYS A 128 -6.36 42.52 10.43
CA LYS A 128 -5.48 43.59 9.96
C LYS A 128 -5.94 44.97 10.47
N GLY A 129 -7.24 45.22 10.35
CA GLY A 129 -7.84 46.48 10.84
C GLY A 129 -7.66 46.66 12.36
N GLN A 130 -7.89 45.59 13.11
CA GLN A 130 -7.70 45.61 14.57
C GLN A 130 -6.25 45.84 14.96
N LEU A 131 -5.29 45.19 14.30
CA LEU A 131 -3.87 45.41 14.55
C LEU A 131 -3.48 46.86 14.24
N ALA A 132 -3.90 47.38 13.09
CA ALA A 132 -3.60 48.74 12.69
C ALA A 132 -4.15 49.78 13.70
N SER A 133 -5.38 49.56 14.21
CA SER A 133 -5.98 50.41 15.24
C SER A 133 -5.16 50.43 16.54
N LEU A 134 -4.75 49.24 17.01
CA LEU A 134 -3.96 49.14 18.25
C LEU A 134 -2.54 49.66 18.07
N GLN A 135 -1.92 49.49 16.91
CA GLN A 135 -0.62 50.10 16.58
C GLN A 135 -0.70 51.64 16.63
N ALA A 136 -1.74 52.22 16.01
CA ALA A 136 -1.94 53.67 16.04
C ALA A 136 -2.13 54.19 17.47
N ARG A 137 -2.86 53.46 18.34
CA ARG A 137 -2.99 53.81 19.75
C ARG A 137 -1.66 53.71 20.53
N LEU A 138 -0.86 52.70 20.25
CA LEU A 138 0.47 52.54 20.85
C LEU A 138 1.39 53.66 20.40
N ASP A 139 1.37 54.01 19.11
CA ASP A 139 2.16 55.10 18.56
C ASP A 139 1.76 56.47 19.17
N GLU A 140 0.44 56.72 19.34
CA GLU A 140 -0.08 57.86 20.05
C GLU A 140 0.46 57.93 21.47
N ALA A 141 0.39 56.82 22.22
CA ALA A 141 0.92 56.76 23.59
C ALA A 141 2.45 56.95 23.65
N LEU A 142 3.18 56.41 22.68
CA LEU A 142 4.64 56.57 22.60
C LEU A 142 5.08 58.00 22.25
N HIS A 143 4.30 58.72 21.45
CA HIS A 143 4.56 60.13 21.15
C HIS A 143 4.24 61.05 22.33
N GLY A 144 3.35 60.57 23.24
CA GLY A 144 2.96 61.32 24.44
C GLY A 144 2.07 62.54 24.12
N SER A 145 2.12 63.56 25.04
CA SER A 145 1.32 64.77 24.88
C SER A 145 1.76 65.63 23.66
N ARG A 146 0.80 66.23 23.01
CA ARG A 146 1.06 67.09 21.85
C ARG A 146 1.92 68.30 22.23
N PRO A 147 2.82 68.75 21.32
CA PRO A 147 3.62 69.95 21.56
C PRO A 147 2.80 71.17 21.99
N GLU A 148 1.57 71.32 21.44
CA GLU A 148 0.65 72.39 21.76
C GLU A 148 0.13 72.33 23.19
N GLU A 149 -0.16 71.07 23.71
CA GLU A 149 -0.60 70.84 25.07
C GLU A 149 0.51 71.20 26.08
N ILE A 150 1.76 70.81 25.76
CA ILE A 150 2.93 71.15 26.55
C ILE A 150 3.15 72.61 26.55
N ALA A 151 3.04 73.34 25.42
CA ALA A 151 3.18 74.78 25.32
C ALA A 151 2.08 75.49 26.09
N GLN A 152 0.85 75.01 26.07
CA GLN A 152 -0.28 75.58 26.86
C GLN A 152 -0.02 75.46 28.36
N ALA A 153 0.42 74.29 28.81
CA ALA A 153 0.71 74.02 30.22
C ALA A 153 1.89 74.92 30.68
N GLN A 154 2.91 75.13 29.85
CA GLN A 154 4.04 76.00 30.07
C GLN A 154 3.59 77.48 30.19
N ALA A 155 2.74 77.96 29.29
CA ALA A 155 2.23 79.34 29.32
C ALA A 155 1.41 79.63 30.59
N ASN A 156 0.58 78.60 31.01
CA ASN A 156 -0.14 78.78 32.28
C ASN A 156 0.77 78.86 33.52
N LEU A 157 1.83 78.06 33.53
CA LEU A 157 2.87 78.17 34.57
C LEU A 157 3.60 79.49 34.55
N ASP A 158 3.98 80.00 33.42
CA ASP A 158 4.71 81.26 33.29
C ASP A 158 3.83 82.44 33.67
N SER A 159 2.51 82.42 33.40
CA SER A 159 1.58 83.40 33.89
C SER A 159 1.49 83.42 35.43
N ALA A 160 1.42 82.20 36.03
CA ALA A 160 1.37 82.07 37.48
C ALA A 160 2.69 82.55 38.18
N LYS A 161 3.87 82.36 37.52
CA LYS A 161 5.15 82.87 38.00
C LYS A 161 5.14 84.37 38.00
N ALA A 162 4.61 85.05 36.94
CA ALA A 162 4.48 86.49 36.88
C ALA A 162 3.57 87.02 38.03
N ASP A 163 2.43 86.34 38.26
CA ASP A 163 1.53 86.67 39.42
C ASP A 163 2.25 86.49 40.74
N LEU A 164 3.14 85.55 40.90
CA LEU A 164 3.95 85.35 42.12
C LEU A 164 4.98 86.45 42.29
N ASP A 165 5.67 86.90 41.22
CA ASP A 165 6.63 87.97 41.28
C ASP A 165 5.94 89.28 41.66
N ASP A 166 4.74 89.55 41.11
CA ASP A 166 3.96 90.75 41.53
C ASP A 166 3.52 90.66 43.00
N ALA A 167 3.09 89.53 43.46
CA ALA A 167 2.68 89.28 44.87
C ALA A 167 3.89 89.46 45.81
N LYS A 168 5.12 89.03 45.38
CA LYS A 168 6.33 89.14 46.12
C LYS A 168 6.75 90.59 46.24
N VAL A 169 6.74 91.40 45.17
CA VAL A 169 7.03 92.84 45.18
C VAL A 169 6.04 93.57 46.08
N SER A 170 4.74 93.17 46.01
CA SER A 170 3.70 93.78 46.87
C SER A 170 3.93 93.46 48.35
N LEU A 171 4.35 92.25 48.70
CA LEU A 171 4.69 91.82 50.05
C LEU A 171 5.90 92.56 50.58
N GLU A 172 6.98 92.69 49.80
CA GLU A 172 8.18 93.44 50.22
C GLU A 172 7.88 94.91 50.42
N ARG A 173 7.06 95.52 49.58
CA ARG A 173 6.58 96.89 49.73
C ARG A 173 5.76 97.03 51.03
N ALA A 174 4.84 96.12 51.32
CA ALA A 174 4.05 96.12 52.58
C ALA A 174 4.92 95.95 53.80
N LYS A 175 5.98 95.08 53.78
CA LYS A 175 6.98 94.93 54.85
C LYS A 175 7.74 96.23 55.11
N GLN A 176 8.11 96.94 54.07
CA GLN A 176 8.81 98.20 54.18
C GLN A 176 7.91 99.31 54.81
N LEU A 177 6.67 99.46 54.33
CA LEU A 177 5.72 100.45 54.85
C LEU A 177 5.36 100.26 56.33
N ILE A 178 5.29 98.97 56.75
CA ILE A 178 5.08 98.64 58.20
C ILE A 178 6.30 99.03 59.04
N ARG A 179 7.56 98.85 58.55
CA ARG A 179 8.76 99.25 59.26
C ARG A 179 8.80 100.78 59.46
N GLU A 180 8.18 101.51 58.52
CA GLU A 180 8.05 103.00 58.56
C GLU A 180 6.78 103.44 59.33
N ASN A 181 6.00 102.52 59.86
CA ASN A 181 4.68 102.71 60.57
C ASN A 181 3.64 103.48 59.69
N LEU A 182 3.66 103.27 58.39
CA LEU A 182 2.79 103.97 57.40
C LEU A 182 1.55 103.17 57.04
N THR A 183 1.41 101.90 57.54
CA THR A 183 0.30 101.04 57.11
C THR A 183 -0.14 100.08 58.25
N PRO A 184 -1.44 99.69 58.37
CA PRO A 184 -1.91 98.75 59.34
C PRO A 184 -1.37 97.29 59.16
N LYS A 185 -1.19 96.55 60.23
CA LYS A 185 -0.74 95.13 60.20
C LYS A 185 -1.58 94.24 59.28
N GLN A 186 -2.85 94.46 59.16
CA GLN A 186 -3.77 93.74 58.24
C GLN A 186 -3.30 93.82 56.83
N SER A 187 -2.74 94.91 56.30
CA SER A 187 -2.26 95.04 54.97
C SER A 187 -1.03 94.11 54.68
N LEU A 188 -0.21 93.84 55.72
CA LEU A 188 0.88 92.89 55.62
C LEU A 188 0.35 91.49 55.59
N ASP A 189 -0.60 91.17 56.47
CA ASP A 189 -1.21 89.79 56.53
C ASP A 189 -1.94 89.50 55.25
N ASP A 190 -2.63 90.45 54.61
CA ASP A 190 -3.27 90.31 53.29
C ASP A 190 -2.22 90.13 52.19
N ALA A 191 -1.11 90.88 52.16
CA ALA A 191 -0.05 90.75 51.21
C ALA A 191 0.66 89.33 51.38
N GLN A 192 0.90 88.96 52.60
CA GLN A 192 1.46 87.61 52.90
C GLN A 192 0.54 86.46 52.40
N SER A 193 -0.76 86.60 52.71
CA SER A 193 -1.75 85.55 52.23
C SER A 193 -1.81 85.46 50.69
N ARG A 194 -1.70 86.62 49.99
CA ARG A 194 -1.65 86.60 48.53
C ARG A 194 -0.38 85.94 48.01
N TYR A 195 0.78 86.29 48.61
CA TYR A 195 2.07 85.69 48.24
C TYR A 195 2.03 84.20 48.47
N ASP A 196 1.57 83.71 49.63
CA ASP A 196 1.50 82.29 49.95
C ASP A 196 0.53 81.55 48.96
N GLY A 197 -0.61 82.19 48.63
CA GLY A 197 -1.57 81.63 47.62
C GLY A 197 -0.95 81.51 46.22
N ALA A 198 -0.14 82.55 45.82
CA ALA A 198 0.57 82.51 44.53
C ALA A 198 1.65 81.43 44.52
N VAL A 199 2.39 81.18 45.61
CA VAL A 199 3.39 80.13 45.74
C VAL A 199 2.68 78.75 45.54
N HIS A 200 1.54 78.53 46.19
CA HIS A 200 0.81 77.28 46.06
C HIS A 200 0.30 77.10 44.66
N LYS A 201 -0.18 78.16 43.99
CA LYS A 201 -0.65 78.10 42.58
C LYS A 201 0.47 77.74 41.62
N VAL A 202 1.68 78.36 41.74
CA VAL A 202 2.89 78.02 40.93
C VAL A 202 3.24 76.56 41.14
N ASN A 203 3.30 76.05 42.37
CA ASN A 203 3.64 74.67 42.67
C ASN A 203 2.65 73.71 42.03
N SER A 204 1.34 74.00 42.09
CA SER A 204 0.29 73.18 41.47
C SER A 204 0.44 73.14 39.97
N LEU A 205 0.65 74.30 39.28
CA LEU A 205 0.83 74.38 37.82
C LEU A 205 2.15 73.76 37.36
N GLN A 206 3.20 73.88 38.17
CA GLN A 206 4.47 73.21 37.93
C GLN A 206 4.26 71.66 37.88
N LYS A 207 3.57 71.15 38.85
CA LYS A 207 3.23 69.66 38.86
C LYS A 207 2.35 69.29 37.69
N ALA A 208 1.40 70.14 37.30
CA ALA A 208 0.56 69.88 36.13
C ALA A 208 1.39 69.86 34.82
N TYR A 209 2.30 70.84 34.67
CA TYR A 209 3.22 70.85 33.51
C TYR A 209 4.14 69.63 33.47
N GLU A 210 4.73 69.25 34.61
CA GLU A 210 5.54 68.00 34.71
C GLU A 210 4.77 66.76 34.30
N LEU A 211 3.50 66.61 34.71
CA LEU A 211 2.65 65.49 34.32
C LEU A 211 2.36 65.46 32.83
N VAL A 212 2.03 66.62 32.22
CA VAL A 212 1.80 66.70 30.77
C VAL A 212 3.07 66.36 30.02
N LYS A 213 4.24 66.82 30.47
CA LYS A 213 5.54 66.57 29.87
C LYS A 213 5.96 65.11 30.01
N LEU A 214 5.65 64.40 31.11
CA LEU A 214 5.93 62.97 31.31
C LEU A 214 5.10 62.09 30.36
N GLY A 215 3.89 62.49 29.99
CA GLY A 215 3.01 61.73 29.13
C GLY A 215 2.42 60.52 29.82
N PRO A 216 1.99 59.48 29.03
CA PRO A 216 1.39 58.25 29.54
C PRO A 216 2.35 57.44 30.41
N ARG A 217 1.79 56.65 31.32
CA ARG A 217 2.56 55.79 32.22
C ARG A 217 3.20 54.64 31.46
N HIS A 218 4.36 54.15 31.88
CA HIS A 218 5.01 52.97 31.28
C HIS A 218 4.12 51.75 31.31
N GLU A 219 3.34 51.53 32.37
CA GLU A 219 2.40 50.39 32.48
C GLU A 219 1.28 50.45 31.43
N GLU A 220 0.85 51.68 31.07
CA GLU A 220 -0.14 51.90 30.02
C GLU A 220 0.44 51.55 28.64
N ILE A 221 1.66 52.03 28.37
CA ILE A 221 2.41 51.70 27.15
C ILE A 221 2.63 50.18 27.06
N ASP A 222 3.04 49.53 28.15
CA ASP A 222 3.26 48.07 28.20
C ASP A 222 1.97 47.30 28.02
N SER A 223 0.86 47.79 28.57
CA SER A 223 -0.47 47.22 28.30
C SER A 223 -0.85 47.29 26.82
N LEU A 224 -0.62 48.46 26.17
CA LEU A 224 -0.86 48.64 24.74
C LEU A 224 0.06 47.75 23.88
N ARG A 225 1.33 47.58 24.26
CA ARG A 225 2.25 46.64 23.61
C ARG A 225 1.72 45.19 23.70
N GLY A 226 1.23 44.80 24.86
CA GLY A 226 0.61 43.48 25.04
C GLY A 226 -0.62 43.28 24.14
N GLN A 227 -1.46 44.31 24.01
CA GLN A 227 -2.63 44.28 23.10
C GLN A 227 -2.23 44.19 21.62
N VAL A 228 -1.17 44.91 21.21
CA VAL A 228 -0.62 44.81 19.84
C VAL A 228 -0.07 43.43 19.57
N GLU A 229 0.62 42.81 20.53
CA GLU A 229 1.15 41.46 20.38
C GLU A 229 0.03 40.41 20.29
N GLN A 230 -1.03 40.56 21.09
CA GLN A 230 -2.25 39.73 20.97
C GLN A 230 -2.90 39.89 19.59
N ALA A 231 -3.02 41.12 19.07
CA ALA A 231 -3.59 41.33 17.74
C ALA A 231 -2.72 40.78 16.60
N LYS A 232 -1.38 40.81 16.75
CA LYS A 232 -0.47 40.09 15.82
C LYS A 232 -0.71 38.60 15.83
N GLY A 233 -0.90 37.99 17.01
CA GLY A 233 -1.27 36.59 17.12
C GLY A 233 -2.59 36.26 16.42
N SER A 234 -3.59 37.12 16.57
CA SER A 234 -4.89 36.99 15.88
C SER A 234 -4.76 37.11 14.35
N LEU A 235 -3.92 38.04 13.89
CA LEU A 235 -3.62 38.19 12.47
C LEU A 235 -2.93 36.95 11.91
N ALA A 236 -1.89 36.44 12.56
CA ALA A 236 -1.19 35.23 12.16
C ALA A 236 -2.11 33.99 12.10
N TYR A 237 -3.05 33.89 13.04
CA TYR A 237 -4.08 32.85 13.01
C TYR A 237 -4.99 32.99 11.76
N ALA A 238 -5.48 34.19 11.46
CA ALA A 238 -6.32 34.43 10.30
C ALA A 238 -5.57 34.16 8.97
N GLU A 239 -4.28 34.55 8.87
CA GLU A 239 -3.41 34.23 7.73
C GLU A 239 -3.24 32.73 7.54
N THR A 240 -2.96 32.01 8.62
CA THR A 240 -2.79 30.54 8.59
C THR A 240 -4.11 29.85 8.19
N THR A 241 -5.22 30.33 8.71
CA THR A 241 -6.54 29.77 8.40
C THR A 241 -6.90 29.98 6.93
N LEU A 242 -6.64 31.17 6.38
CA LEU A 242 -6.80 31.45 4.96
C LEU A 242 -5.83 30.58 4.10
N ALA A 243 -4.58 30.44 4.52
CA ALA A 243 -3.64 29.58 3.80
C ALA A 243 -4.09 28.11 3.74
N ASN A 244 -4.79 27.63 4.78
CA ASN A 244 -5.34 26.29 4.86
C ASN A 244 -6.55 26.04 3.93
N THR A 245 -7.14 27.09 3.32
CA THR A 245 -8.15 26.93 2.26
C THR A 245 -7.56 26.37 0.98
N ILE A 246 -6.24 26.45 0.81
CA ILE A 246 -5.52 25.89 -0.32
C ILE A 246 -4.86 24.58 0.11
N ILE A 247 -5.48 23.47 -0.30
CA ILE A 247 -5.00 22.14 0.04
C ILE A 247 -3.90 21.74 -0.94
N ARG A 248 -2.71 21.41 -0.41
CA ARG A 248 -1.52 21.08 -1.20
C ARG A 248 -1.07 19.66 -0.93
N ALA A 249 -0.37 19.06 -1.89
CA ALA A 249 0.27 17.76 -1.72
C ALA A 249 1.39 17.85 -0.67
N PRO A 250 1.35 17.02 0.40
CA PRO A 250 2.40 16.99 1.42
C PRO A 250 3.68 16.30 0.93
N VAL A 251 3.58 15.45 -0.08
CA VAL A 251 4.68 14.72 -0.72
C VAL A 251 4.41 14.57 -2.21
N SER A 252 5.44 14.27 -2.98
CA SER A 252 5.29 13.90 -4.40
C SER A 252 4.75 12.47 -4.51
N GLY A 253 3.83 12.22 -5.45
CA GLY A 253 3.23 10.89 -5.63
C GLY A 253 2.17 10.89 -6.73
N THR A 254 1.37 9.82 -6.76
CA THR A 254 0.24 9.66 -7.67
C THR A 254 -1.07 9.68 -6.89
N ILE A 255 -2.08 10.35 -7.41
CA ILE A 255 -3.42 10.40 -6.82
C ILE A 255 -4.08 9.03 -7.00
N LEU A 256 -4.35 8.35 -5.90
CA LEU A 256 -5.05 7.07 -5.89
C LEU A 256 -6.56 7.25 -5.95
N GLU A 257 -7.07 8.25 -5.22
CA GLU A 257 -8.48 8.52 -5.11
C GLU A 257 -8.73 10.01 -4.91
N ARG A 258 -9.76 10.53 -5.56
CA ARG A 258 -10.34 11.84 -5.33
C ARG A 258 -11.67 11.63 -4.63
N ALA A 259 -11.73 12.06 -3.37
CA ALA A 259 -12.86 11.75 -2.49
C ALA A 259 -13.95 12.82 -2.54
N VAL A 260 -13.67 13.99 -3.14
CA VAL A 260 -14.59 15.16 -3.17
C VAL A 260 -14.80 15.70 -4.57
N GLU A 261 -15.95 16.36 -4.77
CA GLU A 261 -16.33 17.01 -6.01
C GLU A 261 -16.42 18.55 -5.83
N LYS A 262 -16.33 19.27 -6.96
CA LYS A 262 -16.54 20.72 -6.97
C LYS A 262 -17.96 21.05 -6.48
N GLY A 263 -18.06 21.98 -5.53
CA GLY A 263 -19.34 22.37 -4.90
C GLY A 263 -19.68 21.56 -3.66
N GLU A 264 -18.93 20.50 -3.35
CA GLU A 264 -19.11 19.70 -2.15
C GLU A 264 -18.54 20.41 -0.92
N PHE A 265 -19.10 20.14 0.24
CA PHE A 265 -18.68 20.75 1.50
C PHE A 265 -17.74 19.80 2.25
N VAL A 266 -16.56 20.27 2.63
CA VAL A 266 -15.56 19.50 3.39
C VAL A 266 -15.48 20.00 4.82
N THR A 267 -15.20 19.07 5.73
CA THR A 267 -15.08 19.35 7.17
C THR A 267 -13.75 18.80 7.70
N THR A 268 -13.34 19.31 8.86
CA THR A 268 -12.12 18.87 9.56
C THR A 268 -12.34 17.62 10.41
N SER A 269 -13.59 17.19 10.58
CA SER A 269 -13.93 16.06 11.44
C SER A 269 -14.23 14.83 10.60
N PHE A 270 -13.69 13.67 11.00
CA PHE A 270 -14.13 12.36 10.54
C PHE A 270 -15.57 12.15 11.01
N VAL A 271 -16.54 12.53 10.20
CA VAL A 271 -17.95 12.19 10.47
C VAL A 271 -18.18 10.82 9.85
N GLY A 272 -18.16 9.80 10.68
CA GLY A 272 -18.44 8.43 10.28
C GLY A 272 -19.79 8.31 9.57
N ASP A 273 -19.81 7.48 8.57
CA ASP A 273 -20.90 6.74 7.93
C ASP A 273 -21.95 7.45 7.07
N ARG A 274 -22.15 8.76 7.09
CA ARG A 274 -23.12 9.41 6.18
C ARG A 274 -22.70 10.81 5.74
N GLY A 275 -21.80 10.91 4.76
CA GLY A 275 -21.79 12.03 3.84
C GLY A 275 -20.63 13.00 3.85
N ALA A 276 -19.78 13.10 4.86
CA ALA A 276 -18.56 13.90 4.77
C ALA A 276 -17.33 13.00 4.86
N LYS A 277 -16.64 12.82 3.76
CA LYS A 277 -15.36 12.09 3.74
C LYS A 277 -14.32 12.88 4.51
N GLY A 278 -13.62 12.22 5.42
CA GLY A 278 -12.60 12.87 6.27
C GLY A 278 -11.34 13.29 5.52
N TYR A 279 -11.20 12.95 4.25
CA TYR A 279 -10.10 13.34 3.38
C TYR A 279 -10.60 13.83 2.02
N VAL A 280 -9.79 14.62 1.37
CA VAL A 280 -10.07 15.24 0.07
C VAL A 280 -9.51 14.41 -1.07
N VAL A 281 -8.26 13.96 -0.91
CA VAL A 281 -7.52 13.15 -1.87
C VAL A 281 -6.67 12.12 -1.12
N SER A 282 -6.54 10.94 -1.71
CA SER A 282 -5.57 9.93 -1.29
C SER A 282 -4.45 9.86 -2.32
N LEU A 283 -3.21 9.90 -1.87
CA LEU A 283 -2.03 9.83 -2.73
C LEU A 283 -1.00 8.85 -2.18
N ALA A 284 -0.18 8.28 -3.08
CA ALA A 284 0.92 7.41 -2.71
C ALA A 284 2.07 7.49 -3.72
N ASP A 285 3.26 7.12 -3.27
CA ASP A 285 4.39 6.91 -4.17
C ASP A 285 4.32 5.48 -4.75
N LEU A 286 4.08 5.39 -6.05
CA LEU A 286 4.03 4.09 -6.76
C LEU A 286 5.42 3.49 -7.03
N ASN A 287 6.49 4.21 -6.73
CA ASN A 287 7.85 3.66 -6.79
C ASN A 287 8.24 2.90 -5.50
N ASP A 288 7.42 2.99 -4.45
CA ASP A 288 7.62 2.27 -3.18
C ASP A 288 6.40 1.41 -2.88
N LEU A 289 6.39 0.21 -3.47
CA LEU A 289 5.31 -0.76 -3.31
C LEU A 289 5.77 -1.92 -2.42
N GLU A 290 4.82 -2.46 -1.68
CA GLU A 290 4.97 -3.62 -0.81
C GLU A 290 3.88 -4.63 -1.11
N VAL A 291 4.15 -5.90 -0.84
CA VAL A 291 3.10 -6.94 -0.84
C VAL A 291 2.77 -7.27 0.60
N GLU A 292 1.52 -7.10 0.95
CA GLU A 292 0.99 -7.44 2.26
C GLU A 292 0.43 -8.86 2.22
N LEU A 293 0.97 -9.73 3.08
CA LEU A 293 0.68 -11.15 3.13
C LEU A 293 0.15 -11.53 4.50
N ASP A 294 -0.91 -12.30 4.55
CA ASP A 294 -1.41 -12.95 5.77
C ASP A 294 -0.89 -14.40 5.85
N ILE A 295 0.18 -14.64 6.58
CA ILE A 295 0.83 -15.94 6.70
C ILE A 295 0.26 -16.72 7.89
N SER A 296 -0.06 -18.00 7.71
CA SER A 296 -0.51 -18.86 8.80
C SER A 296 0.58 -19.01 9.88
N GLN A 297 0.18 -19.11 11.17
CA GLN A 297 1.15 -19.30 12.26
C GLN A 297 2.03 -20.54 12.08
N ASN A 298 1.53 -21.58 11.43
CA ASN A 298 2.29 -22.82 11.17
C ASN A 298 3.39 -22.60 10.13
N ASP A 299 3.16 -21.72 9.16
CA ASP A 299 4.12 -21.43 8.09
C ASP A 299 5.07 -20.30 8.48
N PHE A 300 4.68 -19.47 9.43
CA PHE A 300 5.49 -18.36 9.93
C PHE A 300 6.85 -18.83 10.47
N ALA A 301 6.91 -19.99 11.11
CA ALA A 301 8.17 -20.57 11.64
C ALA A 301 9.21 -20.89 10.55
N LYS A 302 8.80 -20.92 9.27
CA LYS A 302 9.69 -21.19 8.12
C LYS A 302 10.34 -19.91 7.56
N LEU A 303 9.90 -18.73 8.01
CA LEU A 303 10.32 -17.44 7.48
C LEU A 303 11.31 -16.75 8.40
N HIS A 304 12.20 -15.98 7.80
CA HIS A 304 13.23 -15.21 8.49
C HIS A 304 13.16 -13.74 8.06
N SER A 305 13.60 -12.84 8.94
CA SER A 305 13.70 -11.42 8.60
C SER A 305 14.62 -11.19 7.40
N ARG A 306 14.25 -10.30 6.49
CA ARG A 306 14.97 -9.99 5.24
C ARG A 306 15.09 -11.14 4.25
N GLN A 307 14.35 -12.21 4.42
CA GLN A 307 14.34 -13.32 3.46
C GLN A 307 13.92 -12.82 2.08
N HIS A 308 14.66 -13.23 1.05
CA HIS A 308 14.36 -12.91 -0.34
C HIS A 308 13.20 -13.75 -0.87
N GLY A 309 12.41 -13.15 -1.75
CA GLY A 309 11.31 -13.80 -2.43
C GLY A 309 11.11 -13.24 -3.83
N VAL A 310 10.42 -14.00 -4.64
CA VAL A 310 9.99 -13.61 -5.98
C VAL A 310 8.52 -13.28 -5.94
N VAL A 311 8.19 -12.04 -6.28
CA VAL A 311 6.82 -11.54 -6.37
C VAL A 311 6.32 -11.70 -7.80
N SER A 312 5.14 -12.27 -7.98
CA SER A 312 4.42 -12.36 -9.24
C SER A 312 2.97 -11.94 -9.05
N THR A 313 2.37 -11.34 -10.06
CA THR A 313 0.96 -10.92 -10.02
C THR A 313 0.12 -11.83 -10.91
N ASP A 314 -1.13 -12.05 -10.54
CA ASP A 314 -2.06 -12.86 -11.34
C ASP A 314 -2.34 -12.20 -12.72
N ALA A 315 -2.29 -10.87 -12.78
CA ALA A 315 -2.50 -10.12 -14.02
C ALA A 315 -1.34 -10.24 -15.02
N PHE A 316 -0.10 -10.44 -14.52
CA PHE A 316 1.12 -10.51 -15.34
C PHE A 316 2.02 -11.66 -14.85
N PRO A 317 1.65 -12.94 -15.06
CA PRO A 317 2.36 -14.09 -14.50
C PRO A 317 3.78 -14.26 -15.06
N ASP A 318 4.04 -13.73 -16.25
CA ASP A 318 5.35 -13.77 -16.89
C ASP A 318 6.36 -12.78 -16.29
N ARG A 319 5.87 -11.77 -15.54
CA ARG A 319 6.71 -10.78 -14.87
C ARG A 319 7.00 -11.20 -13.45
N LYS A 320 8.27 -11.24 -13.13
CA LYS A 320 8.75 -11.59 -11.80
C LYS A 320 9.54 -10.42 -11.23
N TYR A 321 9.21 -10.04 -10.00
CA TYR A 321 9.90 -8.96 -9.30
C TYR A 321 10.63 -9.55 -8.10
N GLU A 322 11.82 -9.06 -7.87
CA GLU A 322 12.54 -9.38 -6.65
C GLU A 322 11.93 -8.63 -5.47
N GLY A 323 11.83 -9.30 -4.33
CA GLY A 323 11.38 -8.70 -3.09
C GLY A 323 12.08 -9.31 -1.90
N PHE A 324 11.98 -8.65 -0.76
CA PHE A 324 12.46 -9.17 0.51
C PHE A 324 11.52 -8.77 1.64
N ILE A 325 11.50 -9.57 2.71
CA ILE A 325 10.71 -9.26 3.90
C ILE A 325 11.27 -8.00 4.54
N LYS A 326 10.48 -6.92 4.50
CA LYS A 326 10.80 -5.63 5.13
C LYS A 326 10.35 -5.61 6.58
N GLU A 327 9.13 -6.07 6.83
CA GLU A 327 8.48 -6.00 8.12
C GLU A 327 7.68 -7.27 8.40
N ILE A 328 7.76 -7.72 9.62
CA ILE A 328 6.92 -8.77 10.18
C ILE A 328 6.12 -8.12 11.29
N SER A 329 4.79 -8.18 11.22
CA SER A 329 3.95 -7.61 12.25
C SER A 329 4.27 -8.21 13.62
N PRO A 330 4.49 -7.39 14.66
CA PRO A 330 4.71 -7.89 16.01
C PRO A 330 3.44 -8.49 16.62
N GLU A 331 2.29 -8.23 16.03
CA GLU A 331 0.98 -8.67 16.48
C GLU A 331 0.36 -9.67 15.49
N ALA A 332 -0.14 -10.79 16.00
CA ALA A 332 -0.83 -11.79 15.21
C ALA A 332 -2.34 -11.52 15.21
N ASN A 333 -2.98 -11.72 14.06
CA ASN A 333 -4.43 -11.65 13.95
C ASN A 333 -5.05 -12.92 14.55
N ARG A 334 -5.70 -12.75 15.73
CA ARG A 334 -6.31 -13.87 16.45
C ARG A 334 -7.48 -14.49 15.71
N GLN A 335 -8.25 -13.70 14.97
CA GLN A 335 -9.45 -14.20 14.28
C GLN A 335 -9.09 -15.08 13.08
N LYS A 336 -8.02 -14.72 12.36
CA LYS A 336 -7.54 -15.44 11.19
C LYS A 336 -6.43 -16.45 11.52
N ALA A 337 -5.85 -16.43 12.73
CA ALA A 337 -4.66 -17.18 13.12
C ALA A 337 -3.47 -16.95 12.17
N THR A 338 -3.28 -15.70 11.71
CA THR A 338 -2.26 -15.28 10.77
C THR A 338 -1.35 -14.21 11.36
N VAL A 339 -0.13 -14.11 10.82
CA VAL A 339 0.79 -13.00 11.04
C VAL A 339 0.94 -12.24 9.73
N GLN A 340 0.79 -10.93 9.78
CA GLN A 340 0.95 -10.06 8.63
C GLN A 340 2.43 -9.83 8.34
N ILE A 341 2.81 -9.98 7.08
CA ILE A 341 4.19 -9.75 6.61
C ILE A 341 4.14 -8.81 5.43
N LYS A 342 5.05 -7.82 5.43
CA LYS A 342 5.22 -6.90 4.32
C LYS A 342 6.51 -7.20 3.58
N VAL A 343 6.38 -7.47 2.31
CA VAL A 343 7.50 -7.74 1.39
C VAL A 343 7.70 -6.54 0.50
N LYS A 344 8.85 -5.88 0.61
CA LYS A 344 9.20 -4.76 -0.25
C LYS A 344 9.54 -5.25 -1.65
N VAL A 345 8.93 -4.64 -2.67
CA VAL A 345 9.24 -4.92 -4.06
C VAL A 345 10.46 -4.08 -4.48
N VAL A 346 11.47 -4.74 -5.01
CA VAL A 346 12.66 -4.06 -5.54
C VAL A 346 12.38 -3.63 -6.98
N LYS A 347 12.44 -2.32 -7.26
CA LYS A 347 12.17 -1.73 -8.58
C LYS A 347 10.79 -2.09 -9.14
N PRO A 348 9.71 -1.62 -8.53
CA PRO A 348 8.38 -1.74 -9.10
C PRO A 348 8.31 -0.98 -10.42
N ASP A 349 7.47 -1.45 -11.33
CA ASP A 349 7.20 -0.81 -12.63
C ASP A 349 5.73 -0.36 -12.73
N GLU A 350 5.36 0.27 -13.83
CA GLU A 350 4.00 0.78 -14.07
C GLU A 350 2.93 -0.30 -14.25
N TYR A 351 3.30 -1.58 -14.32
CA TYR A 351 2.37 -2.71 -14.37
C TYR A 351 1.89 -3.12 -12.97
N LEU A 352 2.65 -2.76 -11.93
CA LEU A 352 2.25 -2.99 -10.55
C LEU A 352 1.38 -1.83 -10.05
N ARG A 353 0.21 -2.17 -9.54
CA ARG A 353 -0.71 -1.18 -8.96
C ARG A 353 -1.16 -1.62 -7.57
N PRO A 354 -1.36 -0.69 -6.65
CA PRO A 354 -2.00 -1.01 -5.38
C PRO A 354 -3.32 -1.76 -5.57
N GLU A 355 -3.68 -2.61 -4.62
CA GLU A 355 -4.86 -3.48 -4.58
C GLU A 355 -4.86 -4.64 -5.60
N MET A 356 -3.76 -4.86 -6.35
CA MET A 356 -3.62 -6.07 -7.18
C MET A 356 -3.25 -7.28 -6.33
N ASN A 357 -3.80 -8.46 -6.70
CA ASN A 357 -3.37 -9.72 -6.13
C ASN A 357 -1.92 -10.03 -6.53
N ALA A 358 -1.14 -10.49 -5.58
CA ALA A 358 0.22 -10.92 -5.80
C ALA A 358 0.53 -12.20 -5.02
N SER A 359 1.38 -13.02 -5.60
CA SER A 359 1.93 -14.22 -4.98
C SER A 359 3.42 -14.03 -4.74
N VAL A 360 3.88 -14.37 -3.54
CA VAL A 360 5.29 -14.30 -3.18
C VAL A 360 5.82 -15.70 -2.92
N SER A 361 6.85 -16.08 -3.66
CA SER A 361 7.60 -17.32 -3.47
C SER A 361 8.86 -17.02 -2.67
N PHE A 362 8.90 -17.40 -1.40
CA PHE A 362 10.06 -17.19 -0.53
C PHE A 362 11.15 -18.20 -0.84
N LEU A 363 12.38 -17.73 -1.00
CA LEU A 363 13.53 -18.52 -1.33
C LEU A 363 14.27 -18.97 -0.06
N SER A 364 14.87 -20.15 -0.10
CA SER A 364 15.75 -20.62 0.99
C SER A 364 17.04 -19.81 1.02
N GLU A 365 17.42 -19.30 2.18
CA GLU A 365 18.72 -18.63 2.40
C GLU A 365 19.91 -19.60 2.43
N ARG A 366 19.79 -20.84 1.96
CA ARG A 366 20.99 -21.65 1.85
C ARG A 366 21.93 -20.94 0.87
N PRO A 367 23.14 -20.57 1.33
CA PRO A 367 24.15 -20.09 0.41
C PRO A 367 24.30 -21.17 -0.67
N ALA A 368 24.42 -20.75 -1.90
CA ALA A 368 24.80 -21.63 -3.00
C ALA A 368 26.18 -22.22 -2.69
N THR A 369 26.24 -23.13 -1.71
CA THR A 369 27.40 -23.94 -1.40
C THR A 369 27.50 -24.93 -2.54
N SER A 370 28.36 -24.58 -3.49
CA SER A 370 28.93 -25.45 -4.52
C SER A 370 27.90 -26.39 -5.16
N VAL A 371 27.43 -25.97 -6.33
CA VAL A 371 26.95 -26.91 -7.34
C VAL A 371 28.03 -27.97 -7.51
N SER A 372 27.91 -29.05 -6.75
CA SER A 372 28.60 -30.30 -7.10
C SER A 372 27.99 -30.69 -8.42
N ASN A 373 28.76 -30.49 -9.47
CA ASN A 373 28.43 -30.84 -10.85
C ASN A 373 28.44 -32.36 -11.06
N LYS A 374 27.77 -33.09 -10.16
CA LYS A 374 27.37 -34.47 -10.38
C LYS A 374 25.99 -34.44 -11.03
N PRO A 375 25.83 -34.92 -12.26
CA PRO A 375 24.51 -35.04 -12.88
C PRO A 375 23.63 -35.86 -11.91
N ALA A 376 22.57 -35.22 -11.42
CA ALA A 376 21.60 -35.90 -10.58
C ALA A 376 21.03 -37.08 -11.36
N LYS A 377 21.26 -38.31 -10.90
CA LYS A 377 20.67 -39.51 -11.51
C LYS A 377 19.15 -39.33 -11.54
N PRO A 378 18.48 -39.56 -12.69
CA PRO A 378 17.03 -39.42 -12.77
C PRO A 378 16.37 -40.34 -11.75
N VAL A 379 15.41 -39.80 -11.02
CA VAL A 379 14.62 -40.60 -10.07
C VAL A 379 13.59 -41.37 -10.86
N ILE A 380 13.68 -42.68 -10.81
CA ILE A 380 12.78 -43.58 -11.51
C ILE A 380 11.77 -44.15 -10.49
N LEU A 381 10.48 -43.85 -10.71
CA LEU A 381 9.40 -44.42 -9.91
C LEU A 381 8.78 -45.57 -10.66
N VAL A 382 8.68 -46.76 -10.04
CA VAL A 382 8.07 -47.96 -10.60
C VAL A 382 6.93 -48.43 -9.68
N PRO A 383 5.86 -49.00 -10.23
CA PRO A 383 4.82 -49.62 -9.42
C PRO A 383 5.40 -50.73 -8.53
N ALA A 384 4.97 -50.79 -7.28
CA ALA A 384 5.44 -51.83 -6.35
C ALA A 384 5.15 -53.24 -6.85
N SER A 385 4.11 -53.43 -7.66
CA SER A 385 3.74 -54.70 -8.31
C SER A 385 4.74 -55.22 -9.35
N ALA A 386 5.59 -54.32 -9.89
CA ALA A 386 6.62 -54.68 -10.88
C ALA A 386 7.93 -55.15 -10.24
N VAL A 387 8.12 -54.89 -8.94
CA VAL A 387 9.34 -55.25 -8.21
C VAL A 387 9.11 -56.52 -7.42
N ARG A 388 9.92 -57.55 -7.65
CA ARG A 388 9.87 -58.79 -6.90
C ARG A 388 11.30 -59.19 -6.48
N ASP A 389 11.52 -59.36 -5.20
CA ASP A 389 12.80 -59.78 -4.60
C ASP A 389 14.00 -58.94 -5.10
N GLY A 390 13.83 -57.59 -5.26
CA GLY A 390 14.87 -56.69 -5.76
C GLY A 390 15.17 -56.81 -7.26
N VAL A 391 14.26 -57.39 -8.01
CA VAL A 391 14.39 -57.61 -9.46
C VAL A 391 13.15 -57.10 -10.18
N VAL A 392 13.35 -56.54 -11.36
CA VAL A 392 12.28 -56.20 -12.32
C VAL A 392 12.48 -56.94 -13.64
N PHE A 393 11.41 -57.14 -14.37
CA PHE A 393 11.45 -57.70 -15.72
C PHE A 393 11.15 -56.63 -16.74
N VAL A 394 12.10 -56.39 -17.62
CA VAL A 394 11.97 -55.42 -18.74
C VAL A 394 11.57 -56.20 -19.98
N LEU A 395 10.59 -55.71 -20.71
CA LEU A 395 10.19 -56.27 -22.00
C LEU A 395 11.10 -55.72 -23.10
N LEU A 396 11.86 -56.60 -23.77
CA LEU A 396 12.67 -56.27 -24.93
C LEU A 396 12.43 -57.31 -26.01
N ASP A 397 12.03 -56.90 -27.22
CA ASP A 397 11.79 -57.75 -28.37
C ASP A 397 10.93 -58.99 -28.07
N GLY A 398 9.87 -58.82 -27.26
CA GLY A 398 8.93 -59.91 -26.87
C GLY A 398 9.53 -60.90 -25.88
N LYS A 399 10.66 -60.60 -25.23
CA LYS A 399 11.28 -61.41 -24.18
C LYS A 399 11.37 -60.63 -22.87
N ALA A 400 11.17 -61.28 -21.77
CA ALA A 400 11.32 -60.74 -20.42
C ALA A 400 12.78 -60.85 -19.97
N ILE A 401 13.46 -59.72 -19.83
CA ILE A 401 14.85 -59.66 -19.35
C ILE A 401 14.83 -59.33 -17.87
N ARG A 402 15.44 -60.19 -17.06
CA ARG A 402 15.61 -59.99 -15.62
C ARG A 402 16.68 -58.97 -15.33
N ARG A 403 16.32 -57.90 -14.58
CA ARG A 403 17.26 -56.86 -14.20
C ARG A 403 17.23 -56.62 -12.70
N ALA A 404 18.37 -56.71 -12.02
CA ALA A 404 18.51 -56.36 -10.61
C ALA A 404 18.40 -54.86 -10.42
N VAL A 405 17.61 -54.40 -9.44
CA VAL A 405 17.41 -53.00 -9.12
C VAL A 405 17.66 -52.75 -7.64
N LYS A 406 18.26 -51.60 -7.34
CA LYS A 406 18.33 -51.08 -5.97
C LYS A 406 17.11 -50.23 -5.72
N THR A 407 16.29 -50.67 -4.78
CA THR A 407 15.07 -49.99 -4.39
C THR A 407 15.32 -49.11 -3.17
N GLY A 408 14.86 -47.85 -3.17
CA GLY A 408 14.81 -46.94 -2.07
C GLY A 408 13.47 -46.98 -1.31
N ALA A 409 13.10 -45.83 -0.71
CA ALA A 409 11.86 -45.71 0.06
C ALA A 409 10.61 -45.98 -0.81
N ALA A 410 9.67 -46.79 -0.31
CA ALA A 410 8.37 -47.01 -0.92
C ALA A 410 7.43 -45.84 -0.52
N SER A 411 6.74 -45.29 -1.49
CA SER A 411 5.72 -44.24 -1.29
C SER A 411 4.40 -44.73 -1.85
N GLY A 412 3.54 -45.22 -1.00
CA GLY A 412 2.22 -45.80 -1.40
C GLY A 412 2.33 -46.95 -2.39
N ALA A 413 1.72 -46.82 -3.58
CA ALA A 413 1.71 -47.85 -4.62
C ALA A 413 2.98 -47.88 -5.50
N THR A 414 3.95 -46.98 -5.31
CA THR A 414 5.17 -46.88 -6.11
C THR A 414 6.43 -47.03 -5.25
N VAL A 415 7.48 -47.56 -5.86
CA VAL A 415 8.80 -47.75 -5.25
C VAL A 415 9.82 -46.96 -6.06
N ARG A 416 10.66 -46.23 -5.37
CA ARG A 416 11.78 -45.49 -5.98
C ARG A 416 12.91 -46.47 -6.31
N VAL A 417 13.35 -46.46 -7.57
CA VAL A 417 14.55 -47.23 -8.02
C VAL A 417 15.73 -46.26 -8.11
N GLU A 418 16.79 -46.56 -7.39
CA GLU A 418 18.01 -45.77 -7.31
C GLU A 418 19.06 -46.16 -8.35
N ASP A 419 19.05 -47.47 -8.76
CA ASP A 419 20.00 -47.99 -9.74
C ASP A 419 19.41 -49.23 -10.43
N GLY A 420 19.77 -49.46 -11.69
CA GLY A 420 19.35 -50.63 -12.47
C GLY A 420 18.39 -50.36 -13.63
N LEU A 421 17.78 -49.17 -13.72
CA LEU A 421 16.91 -48.74 -14.84
C LEU A 421 17.41 -47.41 -15.43
N ILE A 422 17.15 -47.20 -16.73
CA ILE A 422 17.59 -45.99 -17.44
C ILE A 422 16.41 -45.02 -17.66
N GLY A 423 15.15 -45.53 -17.57
CA GLY A 423 13.93 -44.79 -17.87
C GLY A 423 13.50 -44.90 -19.34
N GLY A 424 12.18 -45.00 -19.56
CA GLY A 424 11.61 -45.23 -20.89
C GLY A 424 11.48 -46.71 -21.24
N GLU A 425 11.86 -47.61 -20.35
CA GLU A 425 11.77 -49.06 -20.50
C GLU A 425 10.35 -49.56 -20.17
N ASP A 426 9.89 -50.58 -20.87
CA ASP A 426 8.61 -51.20 -20.63
C ASP A 426 8.75 -52.31 -19.56
N LEU A 427 8.18 -52.10 -18.37
CA LEU A 427 8.22 -53.06 -17.24
C LEU A 427 7.01 -53.97 -17.23
N ILE A 428 7.26 -55.21 -16.88
CA ILE A 428 6.22 -56.21 -16.69
C ILE A 428 5.62 -56.03 -15.29
N LEU A 429 4.34 -55.74 -15.21
CA LEU A 429 3.57 -55.68 -13.97
C LEU A 429 3.25 -57.11 -13.49
N ALA A 430 3.34 -57.35 -12.17
CA ALA A 430 3.04 -58.62 -11.53
C ALA A 430 3.60 -59.85 -12.30
N PRO A 431 4.92 -60.01 -12.43
CA PRO A 431 5.52 -61.07 -13.23
C PRO A 431 5.13 -62.43 -12.67
N PRO A 432 4.66 -63.41 -13.53
CA PRO A 432 4.28 -64.73 -13.11
C PRO A 432 5.45 -65.45 -12.41
N ALA A 433 5.15 -66.32 -11.43
CA ALA A 433 6.14 -67.00 -10.60
C ALA A 433 7.11 -67.89 -11.39
N ASN A 434 6.69 -68.40 -12.56
CA ASN A 434 7.46 -69.26 -13.45
C ASN A 434 8.19 -68.53 -14.58
N LEU A 435 8.17 -67.16 -14.60
CA LEU A 435 8.84 -66.36 -15.63
C LEU A 435 10.36 -66.42 -15.43
N LYS A 436 11.05 -67.01 -16.41
CA LYS A 436 12.52 -67.09 -16.43
C LYS A 436 13.11 -65.98 -17.28
N ASP A 437 14.38 -65.65 -16.98
CA ASP A 437 15.14 -64.69 -17.79
C ASP A 437 15.20 -65.14 -19.26
N GLY A 438 14.92 -64.19 -20.20
CA GLY A 438 14.83 -64.44 -21.63
C GLY A 438 13.54 -65.16 -22.10
N GLY A 439 12.60 -65.41 -21.19
CA GLY A 439 11.31 -66.06 -21.50
C GLY A 439 10.46 -65.20 -22.47
N ARG A 440 9.85 -65.83 -23.50
CA ARG A 440 8.90 -65.18 -24.38
C ARG A 440 7.64 -64.80 -23.63
N VAL A 441 7.20 -63.58 -23.74
CA VAL A 441 5.97 -63.08 -23.15
C VAL A 441 5.12 -62.38 -24.23
N ARG A 442 3.82 -62.37 -24.02
CA ARG A 442 2.90 -61.69 -24.92
C ARG A 442 2.26 -60.53 -24.16
N GLN A 443 2.30 -59.36 -24.78
CA GLN A 443 1.65 -58.20 -24.23
C GLN A 443 0.14 -58.35 -24.25
N LYS A 444 -0.53 -57.98 -23.17
CA LYS A 444 -1.99 -57.90 -23.11
C LYS A 444 -2.41 -56.65 -23.89
N ASP A 445 -3.14 -56.85 -25.01
CA ASP A 445 -3.69 -55.72 -25.75
C ASP A 445 -4.61 -54.94 -24.84
N LYS A 446 -4.37 -53.61 -24.75
CA LYS A 446 -5.28 -52.67 -24.10
C LYS A 446 -6.56 -52.62 -24.94
N ALA A 447 -7.69 -53.09 -24.39
CA ALA A 447 -9.01 -52.85 -24.95
C ALA A 447 -9.41 -51.39 -24.80
#